data_8218ec5301ce459cbbb7a6e05e200075
#
_entry.id   8218ec5301ce459cbbb7a6e05e200075
#
_cell.length_a   1.000
_cell.length_b   1.000
_cell.length_c   1.000
_cell.angle_alpha   90.00
_cell.angle_beta   90.00
_cell.angle_gamma   90.00
#
_symmetry.space_group_name_H-M   'P 1'
#
loop_
_entity.id
_entity.type
_entity.pdbx_description
1 polymer ?
#
loop_
_entity_poly.entity_id
_entity_poly.type
_entity_poly.pdbx_seq_one_letter_code
_entity_poly.pdbx_strand_id
1 'polypeptide(L)'
;MVESMVDVTSIEALVRRFFNVEDFSMQFGVPTFIISPTPDLKLKFKSLYDCMKGSRYLPTLRKHDGKIFLRVFKFEGGFGGSNRIAAIVLFLATLATITYSGYLQVTSLSFDIIDPKRNIPLNIALYVLCLLAVAGLHEFGHKIASKIHDVETSFPYFIPGPPEIGGTMGAIIVQRSPMVNRDQLFDVGLSGPLIGFSAAVLVSILGLRLSYIIPKGMIYGVYIPVPAIFDFLVQVFRPSDFTKYDLLLHPVAFAGWIGFLVTFINLMPISQLDGGHVSRAILGEKYYKVIAYIGVLVLMFSGFLLMALLALFMQIYRGHPGPLDDVSPLSFKRRVLGLILVPAIILLCFTSFYY
;
A
#
# COMPACT_ATOMS: atom_id res chain seq x y z
N MET A 1 18.54 -12.02 37.84
CA MET A 1 19.94 -11.96 37.32
C MET A 1 20.40 -13.29 36.70
N VAL A 2 20.15 -14.46 37.35
CA VAL A 2 20.55 -15.78 36.84
C VAL A 2 19.76 -16.19 35.58
N GLU A 3 18.44 -15.93 35.53
CA GLU A 3 17.58 -16.22 34.38
C GLU A 3 17.95 -15.41 33.11
N SER A 4 18.42 -14.16 33.29
CA SER A 4 18.89 -13.32 32.19
C SER A 4 20.25 -13.73 31.61
N MET A 5 21.11 -14.36 32.42
CA MET A 5 22.43 -14.87 31.97
C MET A 5 22.31 -16.18 31.17
N VAL A 6 21.41 -17.07 31.59
CA VAL A 6 21.12 -18.32 30.85
C VAL A 6 20.55 -17.99 29.45
N ASP A 7 19.68 -17.01 29.36
CA ASP A 7 19.11 -16.53 28.08
C ASP A 7 20.20 -16.00 27.14
N VAL A 8 21.12 -15.17 27.61
CA VAL A 8 22.17 -14.55 26.77
C VAL A 8 23.15 -15.60 26.23
N THR A 9 23.57 -16.57 27.08
CA THR A 9 24.46 -17.65 26.64
C THR A 9 23.82 -18.53 25.58
N SER A 10 22.53 -18.81 25.70
CA SER A 10 21.76 -19.57 24.71
C SER A 10 21.63 -18.82 23.40
N ILE A 11 21.39 -17.49 23.44
CA ILE A 11 21.34 -16.61 22.26
C ILE A 11 22.68 -16.56 21.56
N GLU A 12 23.78 -16.40 22.31
CA GLU A 12 25.14 -16.39 21.76
C GLU A 12 25.48 -17.72 21.07
N ALA A 13 25.22 -18.86 21.71
CA ALA A 13 25.43 -20.16 21.11
C ALA A 13 24.65 -20.36 19.82
N LEU A 14 23.38 -19.87 19.77
CA LEU A 14 22.55 -19.93 18.59
C LEU A 14 23.10 -19.04 17.47
N VAL A 15 23.51 -17.80 17.78
CA VAL A 15 24.08 -16.87 16.78
C VAL A 15 25.37 -17.42 16.20
N ARG A 16 26.28 -17.95 17.04
CA ARG A 16 27.55 -18.57 16.61
C ARG A 16 27.37 -19.84 15.75
N ARG A 17 26.23 -20.50 15.83
CA ARG A 17 25.88 -21.62 14.93
C ARG A 17 25.70 -21.20 13.47
N PHE A 18 25.21 -19.98 13.26
CA PHE A 18 24.91 -19.47 11.91
C PHE A 18 25.97 -18.49 11.39
N PHE A 19 26.64 -17.75 12.29
CA PHE A 19 27.51 -16.64 11.92
C PHE A 19 28.88 -16.75 12.58
N ASN A 20 29.91 -16.30 11.86
CA ASN A 20 31.22 -16.07 12.46
C ASN A 20 31.16 -14.73 13.21
N VAL A 21 31.21 -14.80 14.54
CA VAL A 21 31.14 -13.66 15.45
C VAL A 21 32.54 -13.13 15.72
N GLU A 22 32.83 -11.91 15.29
CA GLU A 22 34.09 -11.22 15.51
C GLU A 22 34.17 -10.63 16.92
N ASP A 23 33.05 -10.08 17.41
CA ASP A 23 32.98 -9.45 18.72
C ASP A 23 31.55 -9.58 19.29
N PHE A 24 31.47 -9.59 20.62
CA PHE A 24 30.22 -9.64 21.36
C PHE A 24 30.24 -8.63 22.51
N SER A 25 29.17 -7.87 22.61
CA SER A 25 28.98 -6.89 23.68
C SER A 25 27.51 -6.77 24.07
N MET A 26 27.28 -6.37 25.32
CA MET A 26 25.94 -5.95 25.77
C MET A 26 25.82 -4.44 25.63
N GLN A 27 25.02 -3.98 24.68
CA GLN A 27 24.78 -2.55 24.47
C GLN A 27 23.38 -2.18 24.97
N PHE A 28 23.29 -1.37 26.02
CA PHE A 28 22.04 -0.96 26.67
C PHE A 28 21.12 -2.15 27.03
N GLY A 29 21.71 -3.27 27.49
CA GLY A 29 20.95 -4.47 27.82
C GLY A 29 20.56 -5.35 26.60
N VAL A 30 21.01 -5.00 25.39
CA VAL A 30 20.73 -5.74 24.16
C VAL A 30 21.97 -6.51 23.72
N PRO A 31 21.90 -7.87 23.59
CA PRO A 31 22.97 -8.67 22.99
C PRO A 31 23.28 -8.17 21.58
N THR A 32 24.51 -7.74 21.37
CA THR A 32 24.98 -7.15 20.12
C THR A 32 26.23 -7.91 19.66
N PHE A 33 26.16 -8.45 18.46
CA PHE A 33 27.23 -9.24 17.83
C PHE A 33 27.74 -8.49 16.60
N ILE A 34 29.04 -8.39 16.45
CA ILE A 34 29.67 -7.99 15.19
C ILE A 34 29.98 -9.28 14.45
N ILE A 35 29.43 -9.40 13.23
CA ILE A 35 29.56 -10.60 12.41
C ILE A 35 30.32 -10.32 11.11
N SER A 36 31.10 -11.32 10.68
CA SER A 36 31.80 -11.25 9.40
C SER A 36 30.82 -11.31 8.21
N PRO A 37 31.07 -10.55 7.13
CA PRO A 37 30.32 -10.66 5.91
C PRO A 37 30.35 -12.10 5.35
N THR A 38 29.20 -12.60 4.88
CA THR A 38 29.08 -13.91 4.25
C THR A 38 28.18 -13.84 3.02
N PRO A 39 28.49 -14.58 1.94
CA PRO A 39 27.67 -14.54 0.70
C PRO A 39 26.22 -14.99 0.92
N ASP A 40 25.98 -15.88 1.88
CA ASP A 40 24.69 -16.46 2.22
C ASP A 40 23.99 -15.78 3.43
N LEU A 41 24.39 -14.51 3.72
CA LEU A 41 23.88 -13.73 4.85
C LEU A 41 22.35 -13.76 4.97
N LYS A 42 21.64 -13.53 3.85
CA LYS A 42 20.17 -13.53 3.80
C LYS A 42 19.56 -14.86 4.25
N LEU A 43 20.11 -15.97 3.78
CA LEU A 43 19.62 -17.31 4.10
C LEU A 43 19.90 -17.66 5.56
N LYS A 44 21.12 -17.40 6.03
CA LYS A 44 21.52 -17.64 7.42
C LYS A 44 20.69 -16.81 8.39
N PHE A 45 20.43 -15.53 8.06
CA PHE A 45 19.60 -14.68 8.90
C PHE A 45 18.16 -15.18 8.96
N LYS A 46 17.59 -15.60 7.83
CA LYS A 46 16.26 -16.21 7.82
C LYS A 46 16.22 -17.47 8.68
N SER A 47 17.20 -18.35 8.58
CA SER A 47 17.28 -19.56 9.40
C SER A 47 17.41 -19.25 10.90
N LEU A 48 18.21 -18.24 11.27
CA LEU A 48 18.28 -17.76 12.64
C LEU A 48 16.92 -17.23 13.13
N TYR A 49 16.25 -16.40 12.33
CA TYR A 49 14.93 -15.89 12.64
C TYR A 49 13.90 -17.01 12.82
N ASP A 50 13.91 -18.02 11.92
CA ASP A 50 12.98 -19.15 11.98
C ASP A 50 13.22 -19.99 13.26
N CYS A 51 14.47 -20.15 13.71
CA CYS A 51 14.80 -20.78 15.00
C CYS A 51 14.32 -19.97 16.21
N MET A 52 14.25 -18.63 16.09
CA MET A 52 13.78 -17.75 17.15
C MET A 52 12.26 -17.47 17.08
N LYS A 53 11.59 -17.88 15.99
CA LYS A 53 10.14 -17.68 15.80
C LYS A 53 9.37 -18.35 16.94
N GLY A 54 8.48 -17.59 17.58
CA GLY A 54 7.73 -18.04 18.76
C GLY A 54 8.45 -17.82 20.10
N SER A 55 9.73 -17.43 20.09
CA SER A 55 10.42 -16.96 21.29
C SER A 55 10.11 -15.47 21.57
N ARG A 56 10.57 -14.98 22.72
CA ARG A 56 10.48 -13.55 23.06
C ARG A 56 11.63 -12.72 22.45
N TYR A 57 12.41 -13.29 21.52
CA TYR A 57 13.61 -12.66 20.98
C TYR A 57 13.47 -12.40 19.48
N LEU A 58 13.86 -11.19 19.07
CA LEU A 58 13.78 -10.72 17.70
C LEU A 58 15.17 -10.29 17.20
N PRO A 59 15.79 -11.04 16.26
CA PRO A 59 17.07 -10.65 15.71
C PRO A 59 16.89 -9.55 14.66
N THR A 60 17.87 -8.64 14.58
CA THR A 60 17.94 -7.58 13.56
C THR A 60 19.36 -7.48 13.01
N LEU A 61 19.48 -7.18 11.71
CA LEU A 61 20.75 -6.87 11.07
C LEU A 61 20.78 -5.42 10.60
N ARG A 62 21.86 -4.72 10.97
CA ARG A 62 22.13 -3.35 10.52
C ARG A 62 23.60 -3.21 10.15
N LYS A 63 23.90 -2.36 9.18
CA LYS A 63 25.27 -2.03 8.79
C LYS A 63 25.59 -0.61 9.24
N HIS A 64 26.69 -0.47 9.99
CA HIS A 64 27.20 0.83 10.45
C HIS A 64 28.73 0.82 10.35
N ASP A 65 29.33 1.87 9.78
CA ASP A 65 30.78 2.02 9.62
C ASP A 65 31.49 0.79 9.03
N GLY A 66 30.86 0.19 8.02
CA GLY A 66 31.39 -0.99 7.33
C GLY A 66 31.17 -2.32 8.06
N LYS A 67 30.86 -2.31 9.37
CA LYS A 67 30.61 -3.49 10.19
C LYS A 67 29.13 -3.90 10.17
N ILE A 68 28.87 -5.20 10.29
CA ILE A 68 27.51 -5.75 10.36
C ILE A 68 27.20 -6.08 11.81
N PHE A 69 26.18 -5.44 12.34
CA PHE A 69 25.67 -5.62 13.68
C PHE A 69 24.43 -6.50 13.66
N LEU A 70 24.50 -7.63 14.36
CA LEU A 70 23.37 -8.47 14.68
C LEU A 70 22.96 -8.17 16.12
N ARG A 71 21.77 -7.64 16.33
CA ARG A 71 21.21 -7.33 17.64
C ARG A 71 19.99 -8.21 17.89
N VAL A 72 19.86 -8.71 19.11
CA VAL A 72 18.73 -9.55 19.51
C VAL A 72 17.95 -8.85 20.60
N PHE A 73 16.79 -8.28 20.20
CA PHE A 73 15.92 -7.56 21.11
C PHE A 73 14.98 -8.53 21.84
N LYS A 74 14.77 -8.31 23.13
CA LYS A 74 13.68 -8.95 23.85
C LYS A 74 12.38 -8.23 23.52
N PHE A 75 11.42 -8.95 22.95
CA PHE A 75 10.12 -8.42 22.59
C PHE A 75 9.10 -8.78 23.69
N GLU A 76 8.68 -7.78 24.47
CA GLU A 76 7.77 -7.98 25.61
C GLU A 76 6.29 -7.79 25.24
N GLY A 77 5.98 -7.44 23.98
CA GLY A 77 4.63 -7.20 23.48
C GLY A 77 4.19 -8.22 22.43
N GLY A 78 2.96 -8.64 22.47
CA GLY A 78 2.34 -9.28 21.31
C GLY A 78 2.08 -8.23 20.22
N PHE A 79 2.34 -8.55 18.97
CA PHE A 79 1.81 -7.75 17.86
C PHE A 79 0.29 -7.71 18.02
N GLY A 80 -0.30 -6.51 18.19
CA GLY A 80 -1.67 -6.26 18.61
C GLY A 80 -2.72 -7.21 18.01
N GLY A 81 -3.71 -7.57 18.81
CA GLY A 81 -4.80 -8.46 18.40
C GLY A 81 -5.60 -7.87 17.22
N SER A 82 -6.07 -8.72 16.31
CA SER A 82 -7.07 -8.30 15.32
C SER A 82 -8.42 -8.14 16.01
N ASN A 83 -8.96 -6.93 16.07
CA ASN A 83 -10.27 -6.69 16.61
C ASN A 83 -11.33 -6.93 15.52
N ARG A 84 -11.92 -8.15 15.52
CA ARG A 84 -12.96 -8.53 14.55
C ARG A 84 -14.20 -7.64 14.62
N ILE A 85 -14.60 -7.22 15.80
CA ILE A 85 -15.76 -6.36 15.98
C ILE A 85 -15.50 -5.00 15.32
N ALA A 86 -14.34 -4.40 15.58
CA ALA A 86 -13.96 -3.14 14.94
C ALA A 86 -13.92 -3.27 13.41
N ALA A 87 -13.39 -4.38 12.87
CA ALA A 87 -13.35 -4.61 11.42
C ALA A 87 -14.77 -4.69 10.82
N ILE A 88 -15.70 -5.38 11.49
CA ILE A 88 -17.10 -5.49 11.05
C ILE A 88 -17.80 -4.13 11.14
N VAL A 89 -17.65 -3.40 12.23
CA VAL A 89 -18.27 -2.07 12.42
C VAL A 89 -17.78 -1.09 11.35
N LEU A 90 -16.48 -1.04 11.12
CA LEU A 90 -15.89 -0.19 10.08
C LEU A 90 -16.34 -0.60 8.67
N PHE A 91 -16.44 -1.90 8.39
CA PHE A 91 -16.98 -2.39 7.12
C PHE A 91 -18.42 -1.95 6.88
N LEU A 92 -19.29 -2.09 7.89
CA LEU A 92 -20.70 -1.67 7.79
C LEU A 92 -20.82 -0.14 7.64
N ALA A 93 -20.00 0.62 8.36
CA ALA A 93 -19.96 2.08 8.22
C ALA A 93 -19.49 2.48 6.81
N THR A 94 -18.44 1.82 6.29
CA THR A 94 -17.95 2.06 4.94
C THR A 94 -18.97 1.65 3.88
N LEU A 95 -19.66 0.55 4.07
CA LEU A 95 -20.76 0.13 3.18
C LEU A 95 -21.86 1.19 3.11
N ALA A 96 -22.25 1.75 4.27
CA ALA A 96 -23.25 2.83 4.32
C ALA A 96 -22.77 4.09 3.61
N THR A 97 -21.52 4.54 3.81
CA THR A 97 -20.97 5.74 3.15
C THR A 97 -20.76 5.56 1.66
N ILE A 98 -20.32 4.39 1.19
CA ILE A 98 -20.23 4.07 -0.24
C ILE A 98 -21.62 4.03 -0.87
N THR A 99 -22.62 3.40 -0.21
CA THR A 99 -23.99 3.36 -0.70
C THR A 99 -24.57 4.75 -0.83
N TYR A 100 -24.34 5.62 0.16
CA TYR A 100 -24.76 7.02 0.10
C TYR A 100 -24.06 7.79 -1.01
N SER A 101 -22.77 7.60 -1.22
CA SER A 101 -22.03 8.18 -2.35
C SER A 101 -22.64 7.73 -3.69
N GLY A 102 -22.90 6.43 -3.85
CA GLY A 102 -23.55 5.88 -5.04
C GLY A 102 -24.95 6.46 -5.27
N TYR A 103 -25.73 6.63 -4.20
CA TYR A 103 -27.03 7.28 -4.26
C TYR A 103 -26.93 8.71 -4.79
N LEU A 104 -26.04 9.54 -4.26
CA LEU A 104 -25.86 10.92 -4.72
C LEU A 104 -25.44 10.99 -6.20
N GLN A 105 -24.61 10.09 -6.66
CA GLN A 105 -24.21 10.07 -8.06
C GLN A 105 -25.35 9.64 -8.96
N VAL A 106 -26.02 8.53 -8.65
CA VAL A 106 -27.10 7.97 -9.47
C VAL A 106 -28.33 8.90 -9.51
N THR A 107 -28.58 9.68 -8.46
CA THR A 107 -29.70 10.64 -8.37
C THR A 107 -29.28 12.07 -8.72
N SER A 108 -28.12 12.27 -9.35
CA SER A 108 -27.71 13.60 -9.79
C SER A 108 -28.59 14.11 -10.93
N LEU A 109 -28.74 15.43 -11.02
CA LEU A 109 -29.52 16.11 -12.06
C LEU A 109 -29.10 15.69 -13.47
N SER A 110 -27.80 15.43 -13.66
CA SER A 110 -27.25 14.98 -14.95
C SER A 110 -27.86 13.66 -15.40
N PHE A 111 -27.97 12.69 -14.49
CA PHE A 111 -28.61 11.41 -14.79
C PHE A 111 -30.12 11.51 -14.94
N ASP A 112 -30.79 12.42 -14.22
CA ASP A 112 -32.23 12.67 -14.38
C ASP A 112 -32.59 13.18 -15.80
N ILE A 113 -31.67 13.95 -16.39
CA ILE A 113 -31.84 14.47 -17.75
C ILE A 113 -31.51 13.40 -18.81
N ILE A 114 -30.39 12.67 -18.65
CA ILE A 114 -29.87 11.80 -19.69
C ILE A 114 -30.53 10.40 -19.67
N ASP A 115 -30.77 9.87 -18.47
CA ASP A 115 -31.38 8.55 -18.30
C ASP A 115 -32.43 8.54 -17.17
N PRO A 116 -33.60 9.18 -17.43
CA PRO A 116 -34.66 9.29 -16.41
C PRO A 116 -35.29 7.96 -16.02
N LYS A 117 -35.11 6.91 -16.84
CA LYS A 117 -35.69 5.56 -16.61
C LYS A 117 -34.67 4.58 -16.01
N ARG A 118 -33.46 5.06 -15.63
CA ARG A 118 -32.44 4.20 -15.04
C ARG A 118 -32.93 3.43 -13.80
N ASN A 119 -32.43 2.24 -13.63
CA ASN A 119 -32.70 1.46 -12.42
C ASN A 119 -31.79 1.95 -11.28
N ILE A 120 -32.29 2.85 -10.45
CA ILE A 120 -31.54 3.46 -9.34
C ILE A 120 -30.93 2.41 -8.40
N PRO A 121 -31.69 1.45 -7.83
CA PRO A 121 -31.12 0.43 -6.94
C PRO A 121 -30.02 -0.40 -7.58
N LEU A 122 -30.19 -0.80 -8.84
CA LEU A 122 -29.19 -1.57 -9.58
C LEU A 122 -27.89 -0.79 -9.76
N ASN A 123 -27.97 0.47 -10.17
CA ASN A 123 -26.78 1.30 -10.39
C ASN A 123 -26.03 1.60 -9.10
N ILE A 124 -26.73 1.81 -7.98
CA ILE A 124 -26.12 1.91 -6.65
C ILE A 124 -25.42 0.60 -6.30
N ALA A 125 -26.09 -0.54 -6.47
CA ALA A 125 -25.52 -1.84 -6.14
C ALA A 125 -24.26 -2.14 -7.00
N LEU A 126 -24.28 -1.83 -8.29
CA LEU A 126 -23.12 -1.98 -9.17
C LEU A 126 -21.95 -1.08 -8.73
N TYR A 127 -22.23 0.18 -8.39
CA TYR A 127 -21.20 1.09 -7.85
C TYR A 127 -20.56 0.54 -6.58
N VAL A 128 -21.38 0.15 -5.61
CA VAL A 128 -20.93 -0.39 -4.32
C VAL A 128 -20.07 -1.66 -4.54
N LEU A 129 -20.56 -2.58 -5.37
CA LEU A 129 -19.85 -3.82 -5.67
C LEU A 129 -18.50 -3.55 -6.33
N CYS A 130 -18.47 -2.68 -7.34
CA CYS A 130 -17.23 -2.36 -8.07
C CYS A 130 -16.20 -1.66 -7.19
N LEU A 131 -16.62 -0.69 -6.37
CA LEU A 131 -15.69 0.02 -5.49
C LEU A 131 -15.16 -0.89 -4.37
N LEU A 132 -16.01 -1.71 -3.77
CA LEU A 132 -15.59 -2.71 -2.79
C LEU A 132 -14.69 -3.78 -3.43
N ALA A 133 -14.94 -4.16 -4.69
CA ALA A 133 -14.08 -5.09 -5.42
C ALA A 133 -12.68 -4.51 -5.63
N VAL A 134 -12.56 -3.25 -6.05
CA VAL A 134 -11.26 -2.58 -6.23
C VAL A 134 -10.49 -2.51 -4.91
N ALA A 135 -11.12 -1.99 -3.85
CA ALA A 135 -10.49 -1.87 -2.54
C ALA A 135 -10.20 -3.25 -1.91
N GLY A 136 -11.14 -4.18 -1.99
CA GLY A 136 -10.99 -5.53 -1.44
C GLY A 136 -9.92 -6.36 -2.14
N LEU A 137 -9.82 -6.28 -3.48
CA LEU A 137 -8.79 -6.98 -4.26
C LEU A 137 -7.40 -6.39 -3.99
N HIS A 138 -7.28 -5.07 -3.77
CA HIS A 138 -6.04 -4.44 -3.32
C HIS A 138 -5.55 -5.10 -2.01
N GLU A 139 -6.39 -5.12 -0.97
CA GLU A 139 -6.04 -5.73 0.33
C GLU A 139 -5.79 -7.24 0.22
N PHE A 140 -6.55 -7.91 -0.64
CA PHE A 140 -6.35 -9.33 -0.91
C PHE A 140 -4.98 -9.63 -1.51
N GLY A 141 -4.47 -8.72 -2.36
CA GLY A 141 -3.11 -8.78 -2.88
C GLY A 141 -2.06 -8.81 -1.77
N HIS A 142 -2.13 -7.88 -0.84
CA HIS A 142 -1.26 -7.85 0.33
C HIS A 142 -1.38 -9.14 1.16
N LYS A 143 -2.60 -9.65 1.34
CA LYS A 143 -2.86 -10.85 2.11
C LYS A 143 -2.26 -12.11 1.47
N ILE A 144 -2.35 -12.23 0.14
CA ILE A 144 -1.70 -13.34 -0.59
C ILE A 144 -0.19 -13.30 -0.42
N ALA A 145 0.43 -12.15 -0.68
CA ALA A 145 1.88 -12.00 -0.54
C ALA A 145 2.35 -12.23 0.90
N SER A 146 1.62 -11.70 1.88
CA SER A 146 1.89 -11.93 3.29
C SER A 146 1.83 -13.42 3.66
N LYS A 147 0.82 -14.14 3.15
CA LYS A 147 0.69 -15.59 3.38
C LYS A 147 1.83 -16.39 2.74
N ILE A 148 2.27 -16.02 1.53
CA ILE A 148 3.40 -16.66 0.84
C ILE A 148 4.70 -16.48 1.66
N HIS A 149 4.84 -15.38 2.35
CA HIS A 149 6.03 -15.04 3.13
C HIS A 149 5.91 -15.34 4.64
N ASP A 150 4.87 -16.03 5.08
CA ASP A 150 4.58 -16.32 6.49
C ASP A 150 4.52 -15.06 7.37
N VAL A 151 4.04 -13.94 6.80
CA VAL A 151 3.81 -12.68 7.52
C VAL A 151 2.37 -12.64 8.01
N GLU A 152 2.19 -12.56 9.32
CA GLU A 152 0.87 -12.45 9.91
C GLU A 152 0.28 -11.05 9.70
N THR A 153 -0.98 -11.01 9.29
CA THR A 153 -1.74 -9.76 9.08
C THR A 153 -3.11 -9.82 9.73
N SER A 154 -3.67 -8.66 10.06
CA SER A 154 -5.03 -8.52 10.56
C SER A 154 -6.09 -8.83 9.50
N PHE A 155 -7.36 -8.81 9.89
CA PHE A 155 -8.47 -8.57 8.97
C PHE A 155 -8.34 -7.18 8.35
N PRO A 156 -8.84 -6.95 7.11
CA PRO A 156 -8.88 -5.62 6.52
C PRO A 156 -9.86 -4.72 7.31
N TYR A 157 -9.40 -3.52 7.63
CA TYR A 157 -10.21 -2.45 8.21
C TYR A 157 -10.58 -1.48 7.10
N PHE A 158 -11.81 -1.52 6.64
CA PHE A 158 -12.33 -0.55 5.66
C PHE A 158 -12.58 0.79 6.35
N ILE A 159 -12.11 1.86 5.75
CA ILE A 159 -12.20 3.21 6.32
C ILE A 159 -13.29 3.98 5.59
N PRO A 160 -14.37 4.38 6.30
CA PRO A 160 -15.39 5.23 5.71
C PRO A 160 -14.78 6.58 5.31
N GLY A 161 -15.26 7.14 4.21
CA GLY A 161 -14.79 8.42 3.68
C GLY A 161 -15.95 9.33 3.29
N PRO A 162 -15.64 10.59 2.93
CA PRO A 162 -16.62 11.52 2.41
C PRO A 162 -17.24 11.01 1.10
N PRO A 163 -18.54 11.27 0.87
CA PRO A 163 -19.23 10.82 -0.34
C PRO A 163 -18.66 11.41 -1.64
N GLU A 164 -18.07 12.60 -1.57
CA GLU A 164 -17.45 13.32 -2.70
C GLU A 164 -16.26 12.58 -3.29
N ILE A 165 -15.54 11.82 -2.46
CA ILE A 165 -14.39 10.99 -2.86
C ILE A 165 -14.71 9.50 -2.89
N GLY A 166 -16.00 9.17 -3.04
CA GLY A 166 -16.46 7.80 -3.22
C GLY A 166 -16.99 7.10 -1.98
N GLY A 167 -17.01 7.75 -0.80
CA GLY A 167 -17.53 7.17 0.44
C GLY A 167 -16.56 6.25 1.16
N THR A 168 -15.32 6.11 0.69
CA THR A 168 -14.26 5.33 1.35
C THR A 168 -12.90 5.98 1.18
N MET A 169 -12.05 5.81 2.17
CA MET A 169 -10.62 6.13 2.10
C MET A 169 -9.77 4.88 1.86
N GLY A 170 -10.38 3.78 1.39
CA GLY A 170 -9.73 2.51 1.18
C GLY A 170 -9.86 1.56 2.35
N ALA A 171 -8.99 0.55 2.40
CA ALA A 171 -8.88 -0.39 3.51
C ALA A 171 -7.42 -0.48 3.96
N ILE A 172 -7.19 -0.96 5.17
CA ILE A 172 -5.86 -1.11 5.74
C ILE A 172 -5.75 -2.48 6.40
N ILE A 173 -4.70 -3.22 6.07
CA ILE A 173 -4.29 -4.42 6.79
C ILE A 173 -3.14 -4.06 7.74
N VAL A 174 -3.30 -4.36 9.02
CA VAL A 174 -2.23 -4.18 10.01
C VAL A 174 -1.32 -5.39 9.99
N GLN A 175 -0.03 -5.16 9.72
CA GLN A 175 1.00 -6.18 9.80
C GLN A 175 1.24 -6.57 11.26
N ARG A 176 1.20 -7.89 11.55
CA ARG A 176 1.28 -8.47 12.90
C ARG A 176 2.58 -9.23 13.18
N SER A 177 3.42 -9.41 12.18
CA SER A 177 4.77 -9.91 12.31
C SER A 177 5.74 -9.09 11.47
N PRO A 178 7.00 -8.95 11.87
CA PRO A 178 7.96 -8.12 11.13
C PRO A 178 8.31 -8.76 9.78
N MET A 179 8.60 -7.95 8.79
CA MET A 179 9.21 -8.39 7.53
C MET A 179 10.66 -8.80 7.77
N VAL A 180 11.02 -10.02 7.39
CA VAL A 180 12.35 -10.55 7.69
C VAL A 180 13.43 -9.91 6.82
N ASN A 181 13.15 -9.65 5.53
CA ASN A 181 14.12 -9.12 4.59
C ASN A 181 13.47 -8.19 3.54
N ARG A 182 14.31 -7.58 2.71
CA ARG A 182 13.86 -6.65 1.66
C ARG A 182 13.00 -7.32 0.58
N ASP A 183 13.15 -8.62 0.32
CA ASP A 183 12.33 -9.33 -0.68
C ASP A 183 10.87 -9.43 -0.19
N GLN A 184 10.66 -9.79 1.08
CA GLN A 184 9.32 -9.82 1.68
C GLN A 184 8.69 -8.41 1.71
N LEU A 185 9.47 -7.41 2.10
CA LEU A 185 9.03 -6.02 2.15
C LEU A 185 8.57 -5.52 0.77
N PHE A 186 9.32 -5.87 -0.27
CA PHE A 186 9.00 -5.55 -1.65
C PHE A 186 7.72 -6.25 -2.14
N ASP A 187 7.67 -7.57 -1.98
CA ASP A 187 6.56 -8.38 -2.51
C ASP A 187 5.23 -8.00 -1.84
N VAL A 188 5.24 -7.84 -0.52
CA VAL A 188 4.02 -7.42 0.20
C VAL A 188 3.65 -5.99 -0.16
N GLY A 189 4.61 -5.06 -0.24
CA GLY A 189 4.32 -3.67 -0.60
C GLY A 189 3.78 -3.50 -2.03
N LEU A 190 4.24 -4.30 -3.00
CA LEU A 190 3.83 -4.15 -4.40
C LEU A 190 2.53 -4.88 -4.75
N SER A 191 2.23 -6.00 -4.06
CA SER A 191 1.14 -6.91 -4.42
C SER A 191 -0.25 -6.26 -4.40
N GLY A 192 -0.54 -5.45 -3.38
CA GLY A 192 -1.81 -4.72 -3.28
C GLY A 192 -2.02 -3.75 -4.43
N PRO A 193 -1.12 -2.77 -4.62
CA PRO A 193 -1.21 -1.81 -5.73
C PRO A 193 -1.33 -2.46 -7.10
N LEU A 194 -0.61 -3.56 -7.36
CA LEU A 194 -0.64 -4.23 -8.65
C LEU A 194 -2.00 -4.88 -8.93
N ILE A 195 -2.57 -5.58 -7.94
CA ILE A 195 -3.88 -6.21 -8.08
C ILE A 195 -4.99 -5.15 -8.08
N GLY A 196 -4.90 -4.13 -7.23
CA GLY A 196 -5.83 -3.02 -7.18
C GLY A 196 -5.86 -2.20 -8.48
N PHE A 197 -4.69 -1.90 -9.06
CA PHE A 197 -4.58 -1.26 -10.36
C PHE A 197 -5.25 -2.08 -11.47
N SER A 198 -4.99 -3.38 -11.50
CA SER A 198 -5.61 -4.28 -12.49
C SER A 198 -7.13 -4.32 -12.35
N ALA A 199 -7.64 -4.36 -11.12
CA ALA A 199 -9.07 -4.29 -10.84
C ALA A 199 -9.68 -2.94 -11.28
N ALA A 200 -8.99 -1.82 -11.02
CA ALA A 200 -9.42 -0.49 -11.44
C ALA A 200 -9.51 -0.38 -12.96
N VAL A 201 -8.54 -0.94 -13.70
CA VAL A 201 -8.60 -1.02 -15.18
C VAL A 201 -9.84 -1.77 -15.65
N LEU A 202 -10.10 -2.96 -15.12
CA LEU A 202 -11.26 -3.77 -15.51
C LEU A 202 -12.58 -3.05 -15.19
N VAL A 203 -12.71 -2.49 -13.99
CA VAL A 203 -13.90 -1.74 -13.57
C VAL A 203 -14.09 -0.49 -14.43
N SER A 204 -13.02 0.21 -14.78
CA SER A 204 -13.08 1.39 -15.66
C SER A 204 -13.56 1.02 -17.06
N ILE A 205 -13.07 -0.07 -17.65
CA ILE A 205 -13.53 -0.56 -18.96
C ILE A 205 -15.03 -0.87 -18.94
N LEU A 206 -15.50 -1.58 -17.92
CA LEU A 206 -16.92 -1.87 -17.75
C LEU A 206 -17.75 -0.60 -17.60
N GLY A 207 -17.30 0.31 -16.73
CA GLY A 207 -17.99 1.54 -16.46
C GLY A 207 -18.00 2.53 -17.65
N LEU A 208 -16.93 2.60 -18.42
CA LEU A 208 -16.87 3.41 -19.63
C LEU A 208 -17.87 2.95 -20.69
N ARG A 209 -18.09 1.64 -20.81
CA ARG A 209 -19.12 1.10 -21.71
C ARG A 209 -20.54 1.48 -21.29
N LEU A 210 -20.76 1.73 -20.01
CA LEU A 210 -22.04 2.18 -19.46
C LEU A 210 -22.17 3.71 -19.44
N SER A 211 -21.09 4.45 -19.68
CA SER A 211 -21.07 5.93 -19.67
C SER A 211 -21.72 6.54 -20.91
N TYR A 212 -22.15 7.80 -20.82
CA TYR A 212 -22.89 8.49 -21.88
C TYR A 212 -22.03 9.58 -22.53
N ILE A 213 -22.05 9.63 -23.87
CA ILE A 213 -21.48 10.74 -24.64
C ILE A 213 -22.60 11.76 -24.86
N ILE A 214 -22.38 12.98 -24.42
CA ILE A 214 -23.37 14.07 -24.44
C ILE A 214 -22.82 15.30 -25.15
N PRO A 215 -23.64 16.13 -25.79
CA PRO A 215 -23.17 17.37 -26.37
C PRO A 215 -22.53 18.28 -25.31
N LYS A 216 -21.44 18.95 -25.71
CA LYS A 216 -20.71 19.85 -24.79
C LYS A 216 -21.61 21.00 -24.32
N GLY A 217 -21.55 21.25 -23.01
CA GLY A 217 -22.36 22.29 -22.38
C GLY A 217 -23.84 21.91 -22.17
N MET A 218 -24.25 20.68 -22.48
CA MET A 218 -25.63 20.22 -22.24
C MET A 218 -25.93 20.10 -20.74
N ILE A 219 -24.92 19.81 -19.92
CA ILE A 219 -25.04 19.63 -18.47
C ILE A 219 -23.92 20.41 -17.79
N TYR A 220 -24.26 21.10 -16.71
CA TYR A 220 -23.28 21.68 -15.80
C TYR A 220 -22.86 20.63 -14.79
N GLY A 221 -21.61 20.22 -14.85
CA GLY A 221 -21.02 19.22 -13.96
C GLY A 221 -19.66 19.66 -13.42
N VAL A 222 -19.14 18.90 -12.47
CA VAL A 222 -17.77 19.07 -11.97
C VAL A 222 -16.84 18.23 -12.86
N TYR A 223 -15.87 18.89 -13.49
CA TYR A 223 -14.80 18.19 -14.18
C TYR A 223 -13.86 17.58 -13.15
N ILE A 224 -13.57 16.32 -13.30
CA ILE A 224 -12.64 15.59 -12.43
C ILE A 224 -11.26 15.50 -13.09
N PRO A 225 -10.16 15.54 -12.30
CA PRO A 225 -8.82 15.31 -12.84
C PRO A 225 -8.72 13.90 -13.44
N VAL A 226 -8.17 13.78 -14.64
CA VAL A 226 -8.14 12.50 -15.36
C VAL A 226 -6.78 11.84 -15.26
N PRO A 227 -6.66 10.65 -14.66
CA PRO A 227 -5.43 9.84 -14.72
C PRO A 227 -5.08 9.48 -16.18
N ALA A 228 -3.80 9.48 -16.53
CA ALA A 228 -3.35 9.19 -17.90
C ALA A 228 -3.87 7.85 -18.42
N ILE A 229 -3.90 6.82 -17.57
CA ILE A 229 -4.47 5.51 -17.92
C ILE A 229 -5.98 5.61 -18.18
N PHE A 230 -6.71 6.41 -17.42
CA PHE A 230 -8.14 6.56 -17.61
C PHE A 230 -8.46 7.29 -18.92
N ASP A 231 -7.71 8.35 -19.26
CA ASP A 231 -7.79 9.03 -20.55
C ASP A 231 -7.52 8.07 -21.72
N PHE A 232 -6.47 7.27 -21.64
CA PHE A 232 -6.18 6.23 -22.62
C PHE A 232 -7.37 5.25 -22.78
N LEU A 233 -7.96 4.80 -21.69
CA LEU A 233 -9.13 3.90 -21.73
C LEU A 233 -10.34 4.59 -22.36
N VAL A 234 -10.58 5.89 -22.10
CA VAL A 234 -11.62 6.67 -22.74
C VAL A 234 -11.42 6.70 -24.25
N GLN A 235 -10.22 7.01 -24.73
CA GLN A 235 -9.92 7.06 -26.16
C GLN A 235 -10.12 5.72 -26.86
N VAL A 236 -9.82 4.60 -26.17
CA VAL A 236 -9.98 3.24 -26.74
C VAL A 236 -11.44 2.77 -26.72
N PHE A 237 -12.15 2.96 -25.61
CA PHE A 237 -13.47 2.35 -25.39
C PHE A 237 -14.65 3.30 -25.63
N ARG A 238 -14.40 4.61 -25.67
CA ARG A 238 -15.38 5.67 -25.95
C ARG A 238 -14.79 6.74 -26.87
N PRO A 239 -14.24 6.38 -28.04
CA PRO A 239 -13.69 7.37 -28.97
C PRO A 239 -14.78 8.37 -29.38
N SER A 240 -14.49 9.64 -29.19
CA SER A 240 -15.39 10.73 -29.54
C SER A 240 -14.61 12.02 -29.81
N ASP A 241 -15.24 12.95 -30.50
CA ASP A 241 -14.70 14.30 -30.68
C ASP A 241 -14.99 15.14 -29.41
N PHE A 242 -14.09 15.07 -28.43
CA PHE A 242 -14.21 15.80 -27.16
C PHE A 242 -14.08 17.33 -27.29
N THR A 243 -13.92 17.85 -28.49
CA THR A 243 -14.14 19.29 -28.73
C THR A 243 -15.61 19.67 -28.78
N LYS A 244 -16.48 18.70 -29.15
CA LYS A 244 -17.94 18.86 -29.31
C LYS A 244 -18.75 18.11 -28.27
N TYR A 245 -18.19 17.09 -27.64
CA TYR A 245 -18.88 16.19 -26.71
C TYR A 245 -18.17 16.14 -25.37
N ASP A 246 -18.95 15.91 -24.32
CA ASP A 246 -18.49 15.58 -22.98
C ASP A 246 -18.83 14.12 -22.66
N LEU A 247 -18.16 13.55 -21.67
CA LEU A 247 -18.40 12.20 -21.17
C LEU A 247 -19.04 12.27 -19.78
N LEU A 248 -20.32 11.88 -19.68
CA LEU A 248 -20.97 11.67 -18.40
C LEU A 248 -20.61 10.27 -17.90
N LEU A 249 -19.78 10.21 -16.85
CA LEU A 249 -19.31 8.94 -16.30
C LEU A 249 -20.41 8.18 -15.57
N HIS A 250 -20.61 6.93 -15.94
CA HIS A 250 -21.42 6.02 -15.14
C HIS A 250 -20.77 5.81 -13.76
N PRO A 251 -21.53 5.62 -12.66
CA PRO A 251 -20.97 5.38 -11.32
C PRO A 251 -19.92 4.26 -11.25
N VAL A 252 -20.07 3.21 -12.05
CA VAL A 252 -19.06 2.14 -12.17
C VAL A 252 -17.72 2.67 -12.73
N ALA A 253 -17.75 3.57 -13.73
CA ALA A 253 -16.52 4.19 -14.24
C ALA A 253 -15.85 5.07 -13.19
N PHE A 254 -16.65 5.80 -12.42
CA PHE A 254 -16.15 6.58 -11.30
C PHE A 254 -15.51 5.72 -10.19
N ALA A 255 -16.05 4.53 -9.91
CA ALA A 255 -15.41 3.58 -8.99
C ALA A 255 -14.02 3.14 -9.48
N GLY A 256 -13.85 2.90 -10.79
CA GLY A 256 -12.55 2.60 -11.40
C GLY A 256 -11.58 3.78 -11.31
N TRP A 257 -12.08 5.00 -11.58
CA TRP A 257 -11.31 6.24 -11.42
C TRP A 257 -10.80 6.43 -9.98
N ILE A 258 -11.64 6.19 -8.96
CA ILE A 258 -11.21 6.18 -7.55
C ILE A 258 -10.09 5.15 -7.33
N GLY A 259 -10.20 3.96 -7.95
CA GLY A 259 -9.19 2.93 -7.85
C GLY A 259 -7.79 3.38 -8.32
N PHE A 260 -7.72 4.20 -9.39
CA PHE A 260 -6.45 4.77 -9.84
C PHE A 260 -5.92 5.81 -8.87
N LEU A 261 -6.78 6.66 -8.29
CA LEU A 261 -6.34 7.62 -7.27
C LEU A 261 -5.80 6.94 -6.01
N VAL A 262 -6.48 5.90 -5.54
CA VAL A 262 -6.03 5.10 -4.39
C VAL A 262 -4.68 4.44 -4.71
N THR A 263 -4.53 3.88 -5.91
CA THR A 263 -3.26 3.28 -6.34
C THR A 263 -2.14 4.33 -6.40
N PHE A 264 -2.42 5.51 -6.94
CA PHE A 264 -1.45 6.62 -7.00
C PHE A 264 -0.97 7.02 -5.61
N ILE A 265 -1.89 7.27 -4.68
CA ILE A 265 -1.55 7.67 -3.32
C ILE A 265 -0.76 6.57 -2.61
N ASN A 266 -1.20 5.32 -2.69
CA ASN A 266 -0.53 4.19 -2.03
C ASN A 266 0.85 3.89 -2.59
N LEU A 267 1.11 4.13 -3.87
CA LEU A 267 2.44 3.94 -4.47
C LEU A 267 3.41 5.10 -4.20
N MET A 268 2.96 6.18 -3.55
CA MET A 268 3.90 7.22 -3.14
C MET A 268 4.94 6.65 -2.16
N PRO A 269 6.22 6.99 -2.34
CA PRO A 269 7.33 6.41 -1.56
C PRO A 269 7.42 6.99 -0.15
N ILE A 270 6.32 6.99 0.63
CA ILE A 270 6.21 7.73 1.89
C ILE A 270 5.84 6.79 3.04
N SER A 271 6.61 6.83 4.12
CA SER A 271 6.32 6.18 5.40
C SER A 271 5.83 4.72 5.25
N GLN A 272 4.64 4.43 5.74
CA GLN A 272 4.04 3.09 5.73
C GLN A 272 3.05 2.87 4.58
N LEU A 273 3.01 3.79 3.59
CA LEU A 273 2.31 3.51 2.32
C LEU A 273 3.02 2.38 1.56
N ASP A 274 2.33 1.72 0.67
CA ASP A 274 2.86 0.58 -0.10
C ASP A 274 4.11 0.96 -0.89
N GLY A 275 4.09 2.14 -1.54
CA GLY A 275 5.26 2.72 -2.19
C GLY A 275 6.41 3.01 -1.22
N GLY A 276 6.13 3.30 0.05
CA GLY A 276 7.11 3.41 1.11
C GLY A 276 7.81 2.07 1.37
N HIS A 277 7.07 0.98 1.47
CA HIS A 277 7.63 -0.38 1.60
C HIS A 277 8.50 -0.75 0.41
N VAL A 278 7.99 -0.54 -0.81
CA VAL A 278 8.71 -0.86 -2.05
C VAL A 278 9.98 -0.02 -2.21
N SER A 279 9.90 1.29 -2.05
CA SER A 279 11.05 2.18 -2.17
C SER A 279 12.10 1.94 -1.08
N ARG A 280 11.67 1.62 0.14
CA ARG A 280 12.56 1.25 1.25
C ARG A 280 13.31 -0.06 0.95
N ALA A 281 12.64 -1.04 0.34
CA ALA A 281 13.25 -2.30 -0.08
C ALA A 281 14.30 -2.09 -1.19
N ILE A 282 14.00 -1.25 -2.19
CA ILE A 282 14.88 -0.99 -3.35
C ILE A 282 16.09 -0.15 -2.95
N LEU A 283 15.85 0.98 -2.26
CA LEU A 283 16.84 2.05 -2.06
C LEU A 283 17.63 1.91 -0.76
N GLY A 284 17.09 1.17 0.22
CA GLY A 284 17.65 1.15 1.56
C GLY A 284 17.37 2.44 2.34
N GLU A 285 17.83 2.50 3.59
CA GLU A 285 17.45 3.58 4.52
C GLU A 285 17.88 4.97 4.05
N LYS A 286 19.13 5.10 3.60
CA LYS A 286 19.72 6.40 3.29
C LYS A 286 18.98 7.12 2.16
N TYR A 287 18.79 6.47 1.03
CA TYR A 287 18.17 7.08 -0.16
C TYR A 287 16.64 7.13 -0.05
N TYR A 288 16.04 6.17 0.65
CA TYR A 288 14.62 6.17 0.93
C TYR A 288 14.15 7.48 1.58
N LYS A 289 14.88 8.00 2.60
CA LYS A 289 14.50 9.24 3.28
C LYS A 289 14.34 10.42 2.34
N VAL A 290 15.24 10.57 1.38
CA VAL A 290 15.18 11.65 0.38
C VAL A 290 13.97 11.49 -0.54
N ILE A 291 13.79 10.27 -1.08
CA ILE A 291 12.68 9.99 -2.00
C ILE A 291 11.32 10.12 -1.30
N ALA A 292 11.24 9.81 -0.01
CA ALA A 292 9.99 9.98 0.76
C ALA A 292 9.55 11.46 0.82
N TYR A 293 10.47 12.39 1.05
CA TYR A 293 10.13 13.82 1.02
C TYR A 293 9.77 14.32 -0.39
N ILE A 294 10.41 13.79 -1.43
CA ILE A 294 10.02 14.08 -2.82
C ILE A 294 8.58 13.57 -3.06
N GLY A 295 8.23 12.38 -2.59
CA GLY A 295 6.87 11.85 -2.68
C GLY A 295 5.82 12.75 -2.00
N VAL A 296 6.13 13.32 -0.82
CA VAL A 296 5.25 14.30 -0.15
C VAL A 296 5.04 15.53 -1.04
N LEU A 297 6.11 16.07 -1.64
CA LEU A 297 5.99 17.22 -2.55
C LEU A 297 5.14 16.88 -3.78
N VAL A 298 5.33 15.70 -4.36
CA VAL A 298 4.51 15.23 -5.49
C VAL A 298 3.03 15.20 -5.10
N LEU A 299 2.66 14.61 -3.96
CA LEU A 299 1.27 14.61 -3.47
C LEU A 299 0.72 16.03 -3.28
N MET A 300 1.52 16.92 -2.71
CA MET A 300 1.11 18.30 -2.44
C MET A 300 0.81 19.05 -3.75
N PHE A 301 1.69 18.94 -4.74
CA PHE A 301 1.50 19.60 -6.04
C PHE A 301 0.48 18.90 -6.95
N SER A 302 0.13 17.64 -6.66
CA SER A 302 -0.95 16.92 -7.35
C SER A 302 -2.35 17.22 -6.79
N GLY A 303 -2.51 18.22 -5.93
CA GLY A 303 -3.80 18.61 -5.35
C GLY A 303 -4.24 17.79 -4.12
N PHE A 304 -3.44 16.83 -3.65
CA PHE A 304 -3.74 15.99 -2.48
C PHE A 304 -3.15 16.57 -1.19
N LEU A 305 -3.33 17.87 -0.95
CA LEU A 305 -2.70 18.58 0.17
C LEU A 305 -2.95 17.93 1.54
N LEU A 306 -4.20 17.55 1.83
CA LEU A 306 -4.54 16.91 3.11
C LEU A 306 -3.81 15.57 3.28
N MET A 307 -3.75 14.75 2.23
CA MET A 307 -3.02 13.48 2.24
C MET A 307 -1.51 13.70 2.33
N ALA A 308 -0.99 14.73 1.65
CA ALA A 308 0.43 15.11 1.74
C ALA A 308 0.82 15.51 3.17
N LEU A 309 -0.01 16.30 3.86
CA LEU A 309 0.23 16.70 5.26
C LEU A 309 0.16 15.50 6.21
N LEU A 310 -0.83 14.61 6.04
CA LEU A 310 -0.92 13.38 6.82
C LEU A 310 0.30 12.47 6.60
N ALA A 311 0.70 12.29 5.34
CA ALA A 311 1.86 11.49 4.98
C ALA A 311 3.18 12.09 5.52
N LEU A 312 3.32 13.42 5.47
CA LEU A 312 4.45 14.14 6.08
C LEU A 312 4.50 13.94 7.60
N PHE A 313 3.36 14.06 8.27
CA PHE A 313 3.25 13.78 9.70
C PHE A 313 3.71 12.35 10.03
N MET A 314 3.20 11.36 9.30
CA MET A 314 3.62 9.96 9.47
C MET A 314 5.12 9.77 9.20
N GLN A 315 5.67 10.43 8.19
CA GLN A 315 7.08 10.34 7.83
C GLN A 315 7.99 10.91 8.92
N ILE A 316 7.60 12.05 9.53
CA ILE A 316 8.39 12.71 10.59
C ILE A 316 8.33 11.91 11.89
N TYR A 317 7.13 11.50 12.33
CA TYR A 317 6.95 10.89 13.65
C TYR A 317 7.27 9.39 13.71
N ARG A 318 7.02 8.64 12.65
CA ARG A 318 7.23 7.18 12.63
C ARG A 318 8.30 6.74 11.67
N GLY A 319 8.45 7.42 10.53
CA GLY A 319 9.33 6.98 9.45
C GLY A 319 8.96 5.57 8.96
N HIS A 320 9.93 4.88 8.38
CA HIS A 320 9.78 3.49 7.97
C HIS A 320 10.78 2.62 8.74
N PRO A 321 10.33 1.60 9.50
CA PRO A 321 11.22 0.79 10.36
C PRO A 321 12.20 -0.08 9.56
N GLY A 322 11.89 -0.37 8.29
CA GLY A 322 12.65 -1.30 7.46
C GLY A 322 12.41 -2.77 7.86
N PRO A 323 13.01 -3.73 7.12
CA PRO A 323 12.96 -5.14 7.46
C PRO A 323 13.94 -5.47 8.60
N LEU A 324 13.82 -6.66 9.17
CA LEU A 324 14.76 -7.13 10.20
C LEU A 324 16.18 -7.22 9.64
N ASP A 325 16.36 -7.85 8.49
CA ASP A 325 17.59 -7.85 7.71
C ASP A 325 17.57 -6.68 6.71
N ASP A 326 18.20 -5.59 7.09
CA ASP A 326 18.35 -4.42 6.22
C ASP A 326 19.73 -4.33 5.55
N VAL A 327 20.56 -5.36 5.73
CA VAL A 327 21.90 -5.45 5.15
C VAL A 327 21.87 -6.17 3.81
N SER A 328 21.17 -7.30 3.74
CA SER A 328 21.07 -8.09 2.51
C SER A 328 20.35 -7.32 1.41
N PRO A 329 20.89 -7.27 0.19
CA PRO A 329 20.28 -6.54 -0.90
C PRO A 329 18.96 -7.17 -1.36
N LEU A 330 18.09 -6.34 -1.94
CA LEU A 330 16.92 -6.83 -2.68
C LEU A 330 17.38 -7.70 -3.86
N SER A 331 16.68 -8.81 -4.12
CA SER A 331 16.96 -9.70 -5.25
C SER A 331 16.92 -8.93 -6.58
N PHE A 332 17.86 -9.24 -7.49
CA PHE A 332 18.03 -8.50 -8.74
C PHE A 332 16.74 -8.39 -9.57
N LYS A 333 16.01 -9.52 -9.73
CA LYS A 333 14.73 -9.52 -10.49
C LYS A 333 13.71 -8.55 -9.91
N ARG A 334 13.55 -8.53 -8.57
CA ARG A 334 12.63 -7.61 -7.87
C ARG A 334 13.07 -6.16 -8.00
N ARG A 335 14.38 -5.92 -7.93
CA ARG A 335 14.93 -4.58 -8.09
C ARG A 335 14.65 -4.01 -9.48
N VAL A 336 14.87 -4.78 -10.53
CA VAL A 336 14.58 -4.37 -11.91
C VAL A 336 13.09 -4.16 -12.10
N LEU A 337 12.26 -5.11 -11.63
CA LEU A 337 10.81 -5.01 -11.71
C LEU A 337 10.29 -3.74 -11.01
N GLY A 338 10.76 -3.46 -9.81
CA GLY A 338 10.32 -2.30 -9.04
C GLY A 338 10.75 -0.97 -9.65
N LEU A 339 11.97 -0.89 -10.19
CA LEU A 339 12.47 0.32 -10.85
C LEU A 339 11.74 0.66 -12.15
N ILE A 340 11.13 -0.32 -12.81
CA ILE A 340 10.36 -0.11 -14.04
C ILE A 340 8.87 0.05 -13.73
N LEU A 341 8.28 -0.89 -13.02
CA LEU A 341 6.83 -1.01 -12.87
C LEU A 341 6.25 0.08 -11.95
N VAL A 342 6.94 0.40 -10.85
CA VAL A 342 6.40 1.37 -9.87
C VAL A 342 6.32 2.78 -10.45
N PRO A 343 7.39 3.34 -11.06
CA PRO A 343 7.28 4.62 -11.72
C PRO A 343 6.28 4.63 -12.88
N ALA A 344 6.19 3.54 -13.65
CA ALA A 344 5.23 3.42 -14.74
C ALA A 344 3.78 3.50 -14.23
N ILE A 345 3.42 2.76 -13.19
CA ILE A 345 2.06 2.81 -12.61
C ILE A 345 1.79 4.20 -12.00
N ILE A 346 2.76 4.79 -11.30
CA ILE A 346 2.61 6.15 -10.74
C ILE A 346 2.32 7.15 -11.87
N LEU A 347 3.08 7.13 -12.97
CA LEU A 347 2.87 8.02 -14.12
C LEU A 347 1.52 7.76 -14.80
N LEU A 348 1.10 6.51 -14.94
CA LEU A 348 -0.20 6.15 -15.50
C LEU A 348 -1.37 6.60 -14.62
N CYS A 349 -1.21 6.58 -13.30
CA CYS A 349 -2.22 7.04 -12.35
C CYS A 349 -2.12 8.54 -12.04
N PHE A 350 -1.05 9.21 -12.48
CA PHE A 350 -0.88 10.64 -12.28
C PHE A 350 -1.99 11.41 -13.01
N THR A 351 -2.61 12.34 -12.30
CA THR A 351 -3.68 13.18 -12.86
C THR A 351 -3.09 14.48 -13.40
N SER A 352 -3.39 14.80 -14.65
CA SER A 352 -3.19 16.14 -15.19
C SER A 352 -4.45 16.95 -14.97
N PHE A 353 -4.31 18.12 -14.36
CA PHE A 353 -5.37 19.12 -14.37
C PHE A 353 -5.32 19.80 -15.74
N TYR A 354 -6.23 19.42 -16.65
CA TYR A 354 -6.48 20.25 -17.82
C TYR A 354 -7.35 21.42 -17.36
N TYR A 355 -6.79 22.60 -17.40
CA TYR A 355 -7.50 23.87 -17.20
C TYR A 355 -8.32 24.20 -18.43
#